data_62b4e6b7074d7f1924ba958080d3fe19
#
_entry.id   62b4e6b7074d7f1924ba958080d3fe19
#
_cell.length_a   1.000
_cell.length_b   1.000
_cell.length_c   1.000
_cell.angle_alpha   90.00
_cell.angle_beta   90.00
_cell.angle_gamma   90.00
#
_symmetry.space_group_name_H-M   'P 1'
#
loop_
_entity.id
_entity.type
_entity.pdbx_description
1 polymer ?
#
loop_
_entity_poly.entity_id
_entity_poly.type
_entity_poly.pdbx_seq_one_letter_code
_entity_poly.pdbx_strand_id
1 'polypeptide(L)'
;VTDSTALRRLSVVPTTTVSPMERSAQRLGRALIVIVDDRVAHGEHEDTVGPLVTELLEEAGFIVDGVVTVEGETVAIRNALNTAVIGGADLVVTVGGTGVSPRDVTPDATQGVLDRPIPGIAEALRSSGLAAGAVDAGVSRGLVGVSGSTLVVNLAGSRSAVRDGMATLSSLVPYVIGELSGLDTN
;
A
#
# COMPACT_ATOMS: atom_id res chain seq x y z
N VAL A 1 12.32 -12.52 70.01
CA VAL A 1 12.33 -11.06 69.77
C VAL A 1 13.33 -10.81 68.64
N THR A 2 12.89 -10.50 67.53
CA THR A 2 13.23 -9.42 66.61
C THR A 2 12.86 -9.81 65.20
N ASP A 3 11.85 -9.14 64.81
CA ASP A 3 11.32 -9.01 63.49
C ASP A 3 12.35 -8.34 62.57
N SER A 4 12.57 -8.88 61.37
CA SER A 4 13.31 -8.18 60.33
C SER A 4 12.55 -8.31 59.00
N THR A 5 11.66 -7.33 58.80
CA THR A 5 10.89 -7.12 57.58
C THR A 5 11.85 -6.71 56.46
N ALA A 6 12.14 -7.65 55.57
CA ALA A 6 12.88 -7.37 54.33
C ALA A 6 11.98 -6.67 53.29
N LEU A 7 12.11 -5.35 53.21
CA LEU A 7 11.53 -4.53 52.14
C LEU A 7 12.14 -4.92 50.79
N ARG A 8 11.38 -5.63 49.98
CA ARG A 8 11.69 -5.83 48.54
C ARG A 8 11.62 -4.49 47.85
N ARG A 9 12.75 -3.99 47.39
CA ARG A 9 12.82 -2.85 46.47
C ARG A 9 12.25 -3.32 45.13
N LEU A 10 11.09 -2.79 44.76
CA LEU A 10 10.57 -2.83 43.40
C LEU A 10 11.48 -1.93 42.54
N SER A 11 12.29 -2.54 41.69
CA SER A 11 13.01 -1.83 40.65
C SER A 11 12.00 -1.37 39.58
N VAL A 12 11.76 -0.09 39.56
CA VAL A 12 11.00 0.55 38.47
C VAL A 12 11.89 0.50 37.25
N VAL A 13 11.50 -0.31 36.24
CA VAL A 13 12.10 -0.29 34.92
C VAL A 13 11.73 1.06 34.29
N PRO A 14 12.68 1.90 33.89
CA PRO A 14 12.36 3.14 33.21
C PRO A 14 11.66 2.84 31.90
N THR A 15 10.41 3.22 31.79
CA THR A 15 9.70 3.26 30.51
C THR A 15 10.39 4.32 29.65
N THR A 16 11.22 3.90 28.73
CA THR A 16 11.84 4.80 27.76
C THR A 16 10.73 5.38 26.89
N THR A 17 10.31 6.58 27.21
CA THR A 17 9.36 7.35 26.42
C THR A 17 10.13 7.82 25.19
N VAL A 18 9.98 7.06 24.08
CA VAL A 18 10.52 7.46 22.77
C VAL A 18 9.85 8.78 22.39
N SER A 19 10.65 9.81 22.16
CA SER A 19 10.16 11.15 21.86
C SER A 19 9.39 11.15 20.54
N PRO A 20 8.39 12.06 20.37
CA PRO A 20 7.67 12.19 19.11
C PRO A 20 8.56 12.47 17.89
N MET A 21 9.75 13.04 18.08
CA MET A 21 10.73 13.29 17.03
C MET A 21 11.48 12.03 16.56
N GLU A 22 11.60 11.00 17.39
CA GLU A 22 12.25 9.74 17.02
C GLU A 22 11.34 8.82 16.20
N ARG A 23 10.01 9.03 16.22
CA ARG A 23 9.05 8.33 15.33
C ARG A 23 9.07 8.83 13.89
N SER A 24 9.71 9.96 13.62
CA SER A 24 9.76 10.61 12.31
C SER A 24 10.85 10.07 11.36
N ALA A 25 11.59 9.02 11.73
CA ALA A 25 12.78 8.63 10.96
C ALA A 25 12.78 7.18 10.45
N GLN A 26 11.75 6.38 10.70
CA GLN A 26 11.73 5.02 10.18
C GLN A 26 11.03 5.00 8.82
N ARG A 27 11.82 5.12 7.76
CA ARG A 27 11.35 4.96 6.38
C ARG A 27 10.89 3.52 6.20
N LEU A 28 9.66 3.36 5.72
CA LEU A 28 9.06 2.03 5.48
C LEU A 28 9.64 1.35 4.23
N GLY A 29 10.15 2.13 3.28
CA GLY A 29 10.70 1.62 2.04
C GLY A 29 10.49 2.57 0.86
N ARG A 30 10.70 2.03 -0.35
CA ARG A 30 10.53 2.74 -1.62
C ARG A 30 9.22 2.32 -2.28
N ALA A 31 8.47 3.28 -2.78
CA ALA A 31 7.21 3.04 -3.45
C ALA A 31 7.20 3.58 -4.88
N LEU A 32 6.54 2.87 -5.79
CA LEU A 32 6.22 3.35 -7.13
C LEU A 32 4.70 3.39 -7.30
N ILE A 33 4.22 4.42 -7.99
CA ILE A 33 2.81 4.61 -8.31
C ILE A 33 2.61 4.37 -9.81
N VAL A 34 1.60 3.58 -10.17
CA VAL A 34 1.20 3.32 -11.56
C VAL A 34 -0.24 3.79 -11.74
N ILE A 35 -0.43 4.89 -12.45
CA ILE A 35 -1.75 5.40 -12.83
C ILE A 35 -2.19 4.71 -14.12
N VAL A 36 -3.33 4.05 -14.06
CA VAL A 36 -3.94 3.39 -15.22
C VAL A 36 -5.13 4.23 -15.69
N ASP A 37 -4.89 5.11 -16.64
CA ASP A 37 -5.89 6.00 -17.21
C ASP A 37 -5.50 6.40 -18.64
N ASP A 38 -6.34 6.03 -19.61
CA ASP A 38 -6.10 6.27 -21.05
C ASP A 38 -6.01 7.78 -21.36
N ARG A 39 -6.86 8.61 -20.73
CA ARG A 39 -6.91 10.05 -21.02
C ARG A 39 -5.68 10.77 -20.46
N VAL A 40 -5.22 10.36 -19.28
CA VAL A 40 -4.00 10.91 -18.69
C VAL A 40 -2.79 10.44 -19.51
N ALA A 41 -2.74 9.17 -19.90
CA ALA A 41 -1.66 8.61 -20.71
C ALA A 41 -1.53 9.30 -22.07
N HIS A 42 -2.64 9.71 -22.67
CA HIS A 42 -2.67 10.45 -23.94
C HIS A 42 -2.53 11.97 -23.79
N GLY A 43 -2.41 12.47 -22.56
CA GLY A 43 -2.31 13.92 -22.30
C GLY A 43 -3.61 14.69 -22.49
N GLU A 44 -4.75 14.02 -22.55
CA GLU A 44 -6.08 14.63 -22.66
C GLU A 44 -6.59 15.20 -21.34
N HIS A 45 -6.13 14.63 -20.22
CA HIS A 45 -6.46 15.05 -18.86
C HIS A 45 -5.21 15.12 -18.00
N GLU A 46 -5.23 16.04 -17.03
CA GLU A 46 -4.21 16.13 -16.00
C GLU A 46 -4.39 15.02 -14.96
N ASP A 47 -3.28 14.42 -14.52
CA ASP A 47 -3.30 13.47 -13.41
C ASP A 47 -3.56 14.20 -12.08
N THR A 48 -4.73 14.02 -11.51
CA THR A 48 -5.13 14.58 -10.21
C THR A 48 -5.02 13.57 -9.07
N VAL A 49 -4.74 12.32 -9.37
CA VAL A 49 -4.72 11.22 -8.41
C VAL A 49 -3.29 10.85 -8.00
N GLY A 50 -2.35 10.85 -8.92
CA GLY A 50 -0.94 10.58 -8.65
C GLY A 50 -0.35 11.46 -7.55
N PRO A 51 -0.53 12.80 -7.58
CA PRO A 51 -0.11 13.67 -6.49
C PRO A 51 -0.74 13.33 -5.14
N LEU A 52 -2.02 12.95 -5.12
CA LEU A 52 -2.69 12.54 -3.88
C LEU A 52 -2.10 11.25 -3.30
N VAL A 53 -1.86 10.23 -4.14
CA VAL A 53 -1.24 8.97 -3.69
C VAL A 53 0.18 9.22 -3.19
N THR A 54 0.93 10.08 -3.88
CA THR A 54 2.28 10.48 -3.46
C THR A 54 2.26 11.07 -2.06
N GLU A 55 1.42 12.09 -1.82
CA GLU A 55 1.27 12.72 -0.50
C GLU A 55 0.95 11.69 0.59
N LEU A 56 -0.04 10.81 0.35
CA LEU A 56 -0.46 9.81 1.33
C LEU A 56 0.62 8.74 1.61
N LEU A 57 1.41 8.35 0.60
CA LEU A 57 2.52 7.41 0.78
C LEU A 57 3.69 8.06 1.53
N GLU A 58 4.01 9.32 1.25
CA GLU A 58 5.05 10.07 1.96
C GLU A 58 4.66 10.29 3.43
N GLU A 59 3.39 10.62 3.71
CA GLU A 59 2.86 10.70 5.07
C GLU A 59 2.94 9.34 5.81
N ALA A 60 2.75 8.24 5.09
CA ALA A 60 2.90 6.88 5.62
C ALA A 60 4.37 6.47 5.85
N GLY A 61 5.35 7.27 5.41
CA GLY A 61 6.78 7.02 5.61
C GLY A 61 7.50 6.37 4.44
N PHE A 62 6.88 6.29 3.26
CA PHE A 62 7.54 5.80 2.04
C PHE A 62 8.33 6.92 1.33
N ILE A 63 9.36 6.50 0.59
CA ILE A 63 9.99 7.34 -0.44
C ILE A 63 9.32 6.98 -1.76
N VAL A 64 8.64 7.94 -2.37
CA VAL A 64 8.02 7.73 -3.68
C VAL A 64 9.05 7.98 -4.77
N ASP A 65 9.43 6.93 -5.49
CA ASP A 65 10.41 7.00 -6.58
C ASP A 65 9.86 7.71 -7.82
N GLY A 66 8.54 7.66 -7.99
CA GLY A 66 7.87 8.34 -9.09
C GLY A 66 6.44 7.87 -9.33
N VAL A 67 5.81 8.53 -10.27
CA VAL A 67 4.48 8.20 -10.80
C VAL A 67 4.64 7.90 -12.28
N VAL A 68 4.18 6.72 -12.69
CA VAL A 68 4.15 6.28 -14.09
C VAL A 68 2.71 6.19 -14.52
N THR A 69 2.36 6.81 -15.64
CA THR A 69 1.02 6.70 -16.23
C THR A 69 1.05 5.78 -17.42
N VAL A 70 0.11 4.85 -17.48
CA VAL A 70 -0.03 3.87 -18.56
C VAL A 70 -1.48 3.76 -19.04
N GLU A 71 -1.63 3.31 -20.27
CA GLU A 71 -2.94 2.98 -20.82
C GLU A 71 -3.55 1.75 -20.13
N GLY A 72 -4.88 1.60 -20.19
CA GLY A 72 -5.62 0.44 -19.72
C GLY A 72 -5.42 -0.77 -20.64
N GLU A 73 -4.18 -1.21 -20.75
CA GLU A 73 -3.74 -2.36 -21.54
C GLU A 73 -2.90 -3.33 -20.70
N THR A 74 -3.22 -4.62 -20.80
CA THR A 74 -2.56 -5.66 -19.99
C THR A 74 -1.05 -5.65 -20.12
N VAL A 75 -0.52 -5.44 -21.33
CA VAL A 75 0.94 -5.44 -21.58
C VAL A 75 1.60 -4.21 -20.97
N ALA A 76 0.99 -3.02 -21.14
CA ALA A 76 1.53 -1.77 -20.62
C ALA A 76 1.58 -1.79 -19.08
N ILE A 77 0.50 -2.23 -18.45
CA ILE A 77 0.42 -2.35 -16.98
C ILE A 77 1.42 -3.38 -16.47
N ARG A 78 1.48 -4.56 -17.09
CA ARG A 78 2.42 -5.63 -16.69
C ARG A 78 3.87 -5.17 -16.80
N ASN A 79 4.23 -4.46 -17.85
CA ASN A 79 5.58 -3.93 -18.03
C ASN A 79 5.94 -2.91 -16.95
N ALA A 80 5.01 -2.02 -16.58
CA ALA A 80 5.22 -1.07 -15.48
C ALA A 80 5.42 -1.79 -14.15
N LEU A 81 4.58 -2.80 -13.85
CA LEU A 81 4.71 -3.61 -12.63
C LEU A 81 6.05 -4.36 -12.58
N ASN A 82 6.43 -5.06 -13.66
CA ASN A 82 7.69 -5.79 -13.72
C ASN A 82 8.89 -4.84 -13.57
N THR A 83 8.84 -3.67 -14.19
CA THR A 83 9.91 -2.66 -14.06
C THR A 83 10.06 -2.22 -12.60
N ALA A 84 8.97 -1.99 -11.90
CA ALA A 84 8.98 -1.63 -10.48
C ALA A 84 9.54 -2.74 -9.60
N VAL A 85 9.12 -3.98 -9.82
CA VAL A 85 9.60 -5.16 -9.08
C VAL A 85 11.09 -5.38 -9.30
N ILE A 86 11.53 -5.36 -10.56
CA ILE A 86 12.97 -5.51 -10.90
C ILE A 86 13.79 -4.34 -10.37
N GLY A 87 13.21 -3.14 -10.33
CA GLY A 87 13.82 -1.93 -9.76
C GLY A 87 13.94 -1.95 -8.24
N GLY A 88 13.40 -2.96 -7.56
CA GLY A 88 13.50 -3.14 -6.12
C GLY A 88 12.61 -2.20 -5.32
N ALA A 89 11.44 -1.85 -5.84
CA ALA A 89 10.43 -1.16 -5.05
C ALA A 89 9.90 -2.11 -3.95
N ASP A 90 9.70 -1.58 -2.74
CA ASP A 90 9.10 -2.35 -1.64
C ASP A 90 7.57 -2.40 -1.78
N LEU A 91 6.99 -1.33 -2.34
CA LEU A 91 5.57 -1.19 -2.58
C LEU A 91 5.30 -0.67 -4.00
N VAL A 92 4.35 -1.27 -4.69
CA VAL A 92 3.77 -0.73 -5.93
C VAL A 92 2.27 -0.55 -5.73
N VAL A 93 1.78 0.66 -5.94
CA VAL A 93 0.35 0.97 -5.92
C VAL A 93 -0.10 1.28 -7.33
N THR A 94 -0.98 0.46 -7.89
CA THR A 94 -1.69 0.80 -9.12
C THR A 94 -3.00 1.49 -8.80
N VAL A 95 -3.40 2.46 -9.60
CA VAL A 95 -4.63 3.22 -9.41
C VAL A 95 -5.40 3.27 -10.71
N GLY A 96 -6.61 2.73 -10.70
CA GLY A 96 -7.49 2.65 -11.87
C GLY A 96 -7.56 1.27 -12.52
N GLY A 97 -8.52 1.10 -13.40
CA GLY A 97 -8.72 -0.10 -14.19
C GLY A 97 -9.08 -1.36 -13.40
N THR A 98 -9.76 -1.22 -12.24
CA THR A 98 -10.10 -2.34 -11.34
C THR A 98 -11.54 -2.82 -11.43
N GLY A 99 -12.38 -2.19 -12.24
CA GLY A 99 -13.80 -2.50 -12.36
C GLY A 99 -14.10 -3.66 -13.33
N VAL A 100 -15.26 -3.57 -13.97
CA VAL A 100 -15.80 -4.63 -14.85
C VAL A 100 -15.94 -4.20 -16.30
N SER A 101 -15.48 -2.99 -16.67
CA SER A 101 -15.50 -2.55 -18.05
C SER A 101 -14.42 -3.26 -18.88
N PRO A 102 -14.55 -3.31 -20.23
CA PRO A 102 -13.55 -3.96 -21.08
C PRO A 102 -12.14 -3.36 -20.96
N ARG A 103 -12.01 -2.10 -20.49
CA ARG A 103 -10.72 -1.44 -20.28
C ARG A 103 -10.17 -1.62 -18.85
N ASP A 104 -10.95 -2.22 -17.95
CA ASP A 104 -10.54 -2.51 -16.58
C ASP A 104 -9.73 -3.81 -16.52
N VAL A 105 -8.47 -3.76 -16.94
CA VAL A 105 -7.59 -4.93 -17.08
C VAL A 105 -6.43 -4.93 -16.06
N THR A 106 -6.44 -4.01 -15.10
CA THR A 106 -5.39 -3.93 -14.08
C THR A 106 -5.26 -5.22 -13.26
N PRO A 107 -6.35 -5.85 -12.78
CA PRO A 107 -6.25 -7.11 -12.05
C PRO A 107 -5.70 -8.25 -12.91
N ASP A 108 -6.10 -8.31 -14.18
CA ASP A 108 -5.64 -9.35 -15.12
C ASP A 108 -4.13 -9.23 -15.39
N ALA A 109 -3.64 -8.00 -15.55
CA ALA A 109 -2.21 -7.73 -15.68
C ALA A 109 -1.44 -8.07 -14.39
N THR A 110 -1.99 -7.70 -13.24
CA THR A 110 -1.39 -7.90 -11.92
C THR A 110 -1.30 -9.38 -11.56
N GLN A 111 -2.34 -10.17 -11.87
CA GLN A 111 -2.36 -11.60 -11.59
C GLN A 111 -1.16 -12.33 -12.19
N GLY A 112 -0.72 -11.93 -13.39
CA GLY A 112 0.45 -12.51 -14.06
C GLY A 112 1.80 -12.12 -13.47
N VAL A 113 1.83 -11.19 -12.52
CA VAL A 113 3.04 -10.70 -11.85
C VAL A 113 3.16 -11.24 -10.43
N LEU A 114 2.05 -11.53 -9.77
CA LEU A 114 2.04 -11.96 -8.37
C LEU A 114 2.53 -13.41 -8.21
N ASP A 115 3.45 -13.61 -7.29
CA ASP A 115 3.90 -14.93 -6.84
C ASP A 115 2.98 -15.47 -5.73
N ARG A 116 2.53 -14.59 -4.84
CA ARG A 116 1.72 -14.91 -3.66
C ARG A 116 0.59 -13.89 -3.49
N PRO A 117 -0.66 -14.25 -3.80
CA PRO A 117 -1.80 -13.37 -3.55
C PRO A 117 -2.08 -13.23 -2.04
N ILE A 118 -2.54 -12.03 -1.63
CA ILE A 118 -2.99 -11.73 -0.28
C ILE A 118 -4.47 -11.29 -0.34
N PRO A 119 -5.41 -12.23 -0.49
CA PRO A 119 -6.81 -11.89 -0.71
C PRO A 119 -7.45 -11.12 0.45
N GLY A 120 -6.99 -11.35 1.69
CA GLY A 120 -7.54 -10.67 2.86
C GLY A 120 -7.39 -9.15 2.82
N ILE A 121 -6.30 -8.61 2.28
CA ILE A 121 -6.13 -7.16 2.11
C ILE A 121 -7.07 -6.64 1.01
N ALA A 122 -7.19 -7.35 -0.10
CA ALA A 122 -8.12 -6.98 -1.18
C ALA A 122 -9.59 -6.99 -0.69
N GLU A 123 -9.95 -7.93 0.17
CA GLU A 123 -11.27 -7.98 0.81
C GLU A 123 -11.49 -6.82 1.79
N ALA A 124 -10.48 -6.47 2.59
CA ALA A 124 -10.54 -5.32 3.49
C ALA A 124 -10.77 -4.02 2.72
N LEU A 125 -10.08 -3.81 1.60
CA LEU A 125 -10.26 -2.66 0.72
C LEU A 125 -11.70 -2.57 0.18
N ARG A 126 -12.26 -3.68 -0.32
CA ARG A 126 -13.64 -3.73 -0.80
C ARG A 126 -14.65 -3.46 0.32
N SER A 127 -14.45 -4.08 1.47
CA SER A 127 -15.33 -3.92 2.63
C SER A 127 -15.34 -2.49 3.15
N SER A 128 -14.17 -1.85 3.23
CA SER A 128 -14.04 -0.44 3.62
C SER A 128 -14.76 0.48 2.64
N GLY A 129 -14.54 0.32 1.33
CA GLY A 129 -15.22 1.10 0.32
C GLY A 129 -16.74 0.96 0.37
N LEU A 130 -17.25 -0.25 0.51
CA LEU A 130 -18.70 -0.49 0.68
C LEU A 130 -19.23 0.18 1.95
N ALA A 131 -18.52 0.10 3.07
CA ALA A 131 -18.90 0.75 4.32
C ALA A 131 -18.91 2.28 4.19
N ALA A 132 -18.04 2.85 3.35
CA ALA A 132 -18.01 4.26 3.00
C ALA A 132 -19.10 4.67 1.97
N GLY A 133 -19.91 3.72 1.50
CA GLY A 133 -21.00 3.96 0.55
C GLY A 133 -20.60 3.93 -0.92
N ALA A 134 -19.37 3.51 -1.24
CA ALA A 134 -18.92 3.34 -2.61
C ALA A 134 -19.41 2.01 -3.19
N VAL A 135 -20.50 2.05 -3.96
CA VAL A 135 -21.13 0.84 -4.55
C VAL A 135 -20.17 0.11 -5.50
N ASP A 136 -19.35 0.84 -6.21
CA ASP A 136 -18.33 0.34 -7.14
C ASP A 136 -17.22 -0.47 -6.43
N ALA A 137 -17.00 -0.26 -5.13
CA ALA A 137 -16.10 -1.09 -4.34
C ALA A 137 -16.52 -2.57 -4.33
N GLY A 138 -17.84 -2.84 -4.36
CA GLY A 138 -18.39 -4.19 -4.39
C GLY A 138 -18.14 -4.94 -5.69
N VAL A 139 -17.84 -4.24 -6.78
CA VAL A 139 -17.53 -4.83 -8.10
C VAL A 139 -16.04 -4.69 -8.44
N SER A 140 -15.24 -4.15 -7.54
CA SER A 140 -13.79 -4.06 -7.72
C SER A 140 -13.16 -5.47 -7.77
N ARG A 141 -12.40 -5.72 -8.83
CA ARG A 141 -11.61 -6.94 -9.01
C ARG A 141 -10.15 -6.76 -8.58
N GLY A 142 -9.83 -5.63 -7.92
CA GLY A 142 -8.49 -5.29 -7.47
C GLY A 142 -7.84 -6.41 -6.65
N LEU A 143 -6.57 -6.66 -6.94
CA LEU A 143 -5.74 -7.67 -6.30
C LEU A 143 -4.72 -7.02 -5.37
N VAL A 144 -4.31 -7.79 -4.38
CA VAL A 144 -3.16 -7.51 -3.54
C VAL A 144 -2.32 -8.77 -3.42
N GLY A 145 -1.02 -8.63 -3.50
CA GLY A 145 -0.11 -9.78 -3.36
C GLY A 145 1.35 -9.37 -3.42
N VAL A 146 2.20 -10.36 -3.38
CA VAL A 146 3.66 -10.19 -3.38
C VAL A 146 4.24 -10.71 -4.69
N SER A 147 5.19 -9.95 -5.25
CA SER A 147 6.06 -10.37 -6.35
C SER A 147 7.51 -10.19 -5.91
N GLY A 148 8.25 -11.29 -5.77
CA GLY A 148 9.56 -11.26 -5.13
C GLY A 148 9.49 -10.73 -3.70
N SER A 149 10.09 -9.57 -3.44
CA SER A 149 10.02 -8.83 -2.18
C SER A 149 9.13 -7.58 -2.27
N THR A 150 8.43 -7.37 -3.36
CA THR A 150 7.58 -6.21 -3.59
C THR A 150 6.13 -6.52 -3.24
N LEU A 151 5.50 -5.69 -2.41
CA LEU A 151 4.06 -5.71 -2.23
C LEU A 151 3.40 -4.92 -3.36
N VAL A 152 2.44 -5.54 -4.05
CA VAL A 152 1.65 -4.93 -5.13
C VAL A 152 0.21 -4.78 -4.68
N VAL A 153 -0.35 -3.58 -4.83
CA VAL A 153 -1.72 -3.24 -4.43
C VAL A 153 -2.44 -2.55 -5.57
N ASN A 154 -3.63 -3.04 -5.93
CA ASN A 154 -4.52 -2.35 -6.87
C ASN A 154 -5.56 -1.52 -6.12
N LEU A 155 -5.67 -0.23 -6.42
CA LEU A 155 -6.70 0.69 -5.93
C LEU A 155 -7.60 1.15 -7.07
N ALA A 156 -8.86 1.43 -6.76
CA ALA A 156 -9.78 2.06 -7.69
C ALA A 156 -9.37 3.52 -7.99
N GLY A 157 -9.75 4.01 -9.19
CA GLY A 157 -9.21 5.27 -9.76
C GLY A 157 -9.78 6.57 -9.18
N SER A 158 -10.82 6.53 -8.32
CA SER A 158 -11.39 7.76 -7.77
C SER A 158 -10.59 8.28 -6.58
N ARG A 159 -10.57 9.61 -6.40
CA ARG A 159 -9.88 10.24 -5.25
C ARG A 159 -10.43 9.76 -3.90
N SER A 160 -11.74 9.51 -3.81
CA SER A 160 -12.37 8.97 -2.59
C SER A 160 -11.91 7.54 -2.31
N ALA A 161 -11.88 6.68 -3.35
CA ALA A 161 -11.41 5.31 -3.23
C ALA A 161 -9.93 5.24 -2.82
N VAL A 162 -9.10 6.16 -3.34
CA VAL A 162 -7.69 6.27 -2.95
C VAL A 162 -7.55 6.65 -1.48
N ARG A 163 -8.28 7.66 -0.99
CA ARG A 163 -8.22 8.07 0.42
C ARG A 163 -8.67 6.95 1.36
N ASP A 164 -9.78 6.30 1.04
CA ASP A 164 -10.32 5.19 1.82
C ASP A 164 -9.38 3.97 1.79
N GLY A 165 -8.90 3.62 0.60
CA GLY A 165 -7.95 2.52 0.43
C GLY A 165 -6.63 2.76 1.17
N MET A 166 -6.05 3.95 1.08
CA MET A 166 -4.82 4.28 1.80
C MET A 166 -5.02 4.28 3.32
N ALA A 167 -6.17 4.73 3.82
CA ALA A 167 -6.52 4.63 5.23
C ALA A 167 -6.58 3.17 5.70
N THR A 168 -7.20 2.29 4.90
CA THR A 168 -7.25 0.83 5.16
C THR A 168 -5.88 0.20 5.15
N LEU A 169 -4.99 0.62 4.23
CA LEU A 169 -3.64 0.08 4.07
C LEU A 169 -2.67 0.55 5.15
N SER A 170 -2.96 1.63 5.86
CA SER A 170 -2.04 2.32 6.79
C SER A 170 -1.44 1.41 7.86
N SER A 171 -2.18 0.41 8.33
CA SER A 171 -1.70 -0.58 9.32
C SER A 171 -1.22 -1.88 8.68
N LEU A 172 -1.76 -2.26 7.53
CA LEU A 172 -1.51 -3.55 6.88
C LEU A 172 -0.19 -3.54 6.10
N VAL A 173 0.09 -2.46 5.38
CA VAL A 173 1.29 -2.36 4.54
C VAL A 173 2.58 -2.38 5.35
N PRO A 174 2.73 -1.60 6.45
CA PRO A 174 3.95 -1.67 7.27
C PRO A 174 4.22 -3.08 7.82
N TYR A 175 3.17 -3.79 8.22
CA TYR A 175 3.28 -5.16 8.69
C TYR A 175 3.84 -6.08 7.58
N VAL A 176 3.24 -6.05 6.39
CA VAL A 176 3.69 -6.89 5.26
C VAL A 176 5.12 -6.56 4.85
N ILE A 177 5.48 -5.27 4.78
CA ILE A 177 6.85 -4.84 4.43
C ILE A 177 7.85 -5.34 5.49
N GLY A 178 7.48 -5.29 6.77
CA GLY A 178 8.28 -5.87 7.87
C GLY A 178 8.54 -7.35 7.68
N GLU A 179 7.51 -8.13 7.39
CA GLU A 179 7.62 -9.57 7.11
C GLU A 179 8.50 -9.86 5.87
N LEU A 180 8.35 -9.08 4.80
CA LEU A 180 9.11 -9.25 3.56
C LEU A 180 10.60 -8.90 3.72
N SER A 181 10.92 -7.93 4.57
CA SER A 181 12.30 -7.53 4.85
C SER A 181 13.02 -8.44 5.84
N GLY A 182 12.33 -9.41 6.43
CA GLY A 182 12.87 -10.30 7.46
C GLY A 182 13.21 -9.56 8.77
N LEU A 183 12.67 -8.36 8.96
CA LEU A 183 12.73 -7.65 10.23
C LEU A 183 11.66 -8.26 11.12
N ASP A 184 12.09 -9.14 12.04
CA ASP A 184 11.21 -9.72 13.06
C ASP A 184 10.49 -8.59 13.80
N THR A 185 9.19 -8.48 13.55
CA THR A 185 8.29 -7.64 14.35
C THR A 185 7.85 -8.45 15.58
N ASN A 186 8.81 -8.72 16.48
CA ASN A 186 8.54 -9.24 17.83
C ASN A 186 8.26 -8.11 18.82
#